data_6275e007a4b0807fd690bf5d4966258c
#
_entry.id   6275e007a4b0807fd690bf5d4966258c
#
_cell.length_a   1.000
_cell.length_b   1.000
_cell.length_c   1.000
_cell.angle_alpha   90.00
_cell.angle_beta   90.00
_cell.angle_gamma   90.00
#
_symmetry.space_group_name_H-M   'P 1'
#
loop_
_entity.id
_entity.type
_entity.pdbx_description
1 polymer ?
#
loop_
_entity_poly.entity_id
_entity_poly.type
_entity_poly.pdbx_seq_one_letter_code
_entity_poly.pdbx_strand_id
1 'polypeptide(L)'
;MTNPKTDPEILAFFTPDAVQICESEAPVSEWPIRMWCRATGDHNPVYQDRDAARRYGHTDVFAPPGMMHAFTMPGLLDPTHDHLLSHLRRKLAEYGLNSTVMGKYEQEFITPIRLGDRLTREVRFESMSDEKATGIGIGHFIPLVEKIVNQNGEVIGNQRMEVLFFRPGTGKPMDPAAKPAKAAPAEVRPPGTVELPPLSIPLTTTLIIAGAVASNDYEPFHHDRDAAHAQGMKDIFMNVLTSCGFAARYATDWAGPAAVIKGHSTRLMASNFPGDMMTFTGTSEAPFQKGKETKINLRCTNSLGTHLQSVFTIV
;
A
#
# COMPACT_ATOMS: atom_id res chain seq x y z
N MET A 1 -0.68 1.72 34.06
CA MET A 1 -1.37 1.03 32.95
C MET A 1 -0.67 -0.32 32.79
N THR A 2 -1.42 -1.40 32.66
CA THR A 2 -0.86 -2.72 32.36
C THR A 2 -0.22 -2.69 30.97
N ASN A 3 0.86 -3.43 30.78
CA ASN A 3 1.61 -3.45 29.52
C ASN A 3 0.97 -4.47 28.54
N PRO A 4 0.50 -4.07 27.36
CA PRO A 4 -0.11 -4.99 26.41
C PRO A 4 0.82 -6.14 25.98
N LYS A 5 2.14 -5.95 26.05
CA LYS A 5 3.14 -6.99 25.75
C LYS A 5 3.19 -8.13 26.76
N THR A 6 2.51 -8.03 27.89
CA THR A 6 2.43 -9.08 28.92
C THR A 6 1.05 -9.72 29.00
N ASP A 7 0.11 -9.29 28.18
CA ASP A 7 -1.23 -9.86 28.11
C ASP A 7 -1.23 -11.18 27.31
N PRO A 8 -1.60 -12.31 27.91
CA PRO A 8 -1.63 -13.60 27.23
C PRO A 8 -2.55 -13.63 26.00
N GLU A 9 -3.67 -12.87 26.02
CA GLU A 9 -4.60 -12.80 24.90
C GLU A 9 -3.97 -12.03 23.72
N ILE A 10 -3.19 -10.99 23.99
CA ILE A 10 -2.45 -10.27 22.97
C ILE A 10 -1.27 -11.11 22.46
N LEU A 11 -0.54 -11.78 23.34
CA LEU A 11 0.58 -12.64 22.95
C LEU A 11 0.15 -13.80 22.05
N ALA A 12 -1.09 -14.29 22.20
CA ALA A 12 -1.65 -15.35 21.37
C ALA A 12 -1.70 -14.96 19.87
N PHE A 13 -1.79 -13.67 19.53
CA PHE A 13 -1.75 -13.20 18.12
C PHE A 13 -0.37 -13.37 17.44
N PHE A 14 0.68 -13.57 18.22
CA PHE A 14 2.06 -13.65 17.72
C PHE A 14 2.61 -15.08 17.73
N THR A 15 1.77 -16.08 17.98
CA THR A 15 2.18 -17.49 17.89
C THR A 15 2.26 -17.96 16.45
N PRO A 16 3.08 -18.98 16.12
CA PRO A 16 3.18 -19.51 14.76
C PRO A 16 1.86 -20.00 14.18
N ASP A 17 0.93 -20.45 15.04
CA ASP A 17 -0.38 -20.98 14.65
C ASP A 17 -1.45 -19.88 14.48
N ALA A 18 -1.15 -18.64 14.86
CA ALA A 18 -2.03 -17.49 14.68
C ALA A 18 -1.99 -16.99 13.22
N VAL A 19 -2.52 -17.80 12.32
CA VAL A 19 -2.59 -17.52 10.88
C VAL A 19 -4.04 -17.35 10.48
N GLN A 20 -4.33 -16.28 9.73
CA GLN A 20 -5.60 -16.11 9.04
C GLN A 20 -5.44 -16.45 7.57
N ILE A 21 -6.38 -17.23 7.05
CA ILE A 21 -6.49 -17.53 5.62
C ILE A 21 -7.61 -16.66 5.05
N CYS A 22 -7.29 -15.92 3.98
CA CYS A 22 -8.23 -15.14 3.22
C CYS A 22 -8.22 -15.63 1.77
N GLU A 23 -9.36 -16.06 1.27
CA GLU A 23 -9.48 -16.57 -0.10
C GLU A 23 -10.19 -15.53 -0.98
N SER A 24 -9.83 -15.49 -2.26
CA SER A 24 -10.56 -14.68 -3.23
C SER A 24 -11.97 -15.26 -3.44
N GLU A 25 -13.00 -14.40 -3.39
CA GLU A 25 -14.40 -14.80 -3.62
C GLU A 25 -14.62 -15.42 -5.00
N ALA A 26 -13.89 -14.92 -6.00
CA ALA A 26 -14.00 -15.34 -7.39
C ALA A 26 -12.62 -15.46 -8.05
N PRO A 27 -12.52 -16.19 -9.17
CA PRO A 27 -11.31 -16.17 -9.98
C PRO A 27 -11.00 -14.76 -10.49
N VAL A 28 -9.71 -14.47 -10.62
CA VAL A 28 -9.23 -13.21 -11.23
C VAL A 28 -9.84 -13.06 -12.63
N SER A 29 -10.45 -11.92 -12.90
CA SER A 29 -11.12 -11.62 -14.17
C SER A 29 -10.71 -10.24 -14.69
N GLU A 30 -11.01 -9.96 -15.97
CA GLU A 30 -10.60 -8.70 -16.60
C GLU A 30 -11.29 -7.46 -15.98
N TRP A 31 -12.50 -7.61 -15.43
CA TRP A 31 -13.25 -6.43 -14.99
C TRP A 31 -12.61 -5.72 -13.80
N PRO A 32 -12.24 -6.39 -12.69
CA PRO A 32 -11.50 -5.73 -11.62
C PRO A 32 -10.19 -5.09 -12.09
N ILE A 33 -9.46 -5.74 -13.00
CA ILE A 33 -8.22 -5.21 -13.60
C ILE A 33 -8.51 -3.88 -14.31
N ARG A 34 -9.56 -3.85 -15.15
CA ARG A 34 -9.99 -2.62 -15.85
C ARG A 34 -10.44 -1.52 -14.90
N MET A 35 -11.15 -1.88 -13.82
CA MET A 35 -11.56 -0.91 -12.79
C MET A 35 -10.36 -0.30 -12.08
N TRP A 36 -9.38 -1.11 -11.71
CA TRP A 36 -8.12 -0.63 -11.14
C TRP A 36 -7.37 0.31 -12.09
N CYS A 37 -7.18 -0.11 -13.33
CA CYS A 37 -6.50 0.71 -14.34
C CYS A 37 -7.22 2.04 -14.57
N ARG A 38 -8.56 2.05 -14.57
CA ARG A 38 -9.35 3.30 -14.67
C ARG A 38 -9.21 4.20 -13.46
N ALA A 39 -9.23 3.62 -12.24
CA ALA A 39 -9.11 4.37 -11.00
C ALA A 39 -7.72 5.00 -10.82
N THR A 40 -6.68 4.28 -11.21
CA THR A 40 -5.29 4.76 -11.16
C THR A 40 -4.86 5.51 -12.41
N GLY A 41 -5.69 5.51 -13.48
CA GLY A 41 -5.33 6.03 -14.79
C GLY A 41 -4.16 5.28 -15.44
N ASP A 42 -3.97 4.01 -15.12
CA ASP A 42 -2.92 3.17 -15.70
C ASP A 42 -3.31 2.74 -17.12
N HIS A 43 -2.60 3.26 -18.10
CA HIS A 43 -2.81 2.98 -19.52
C HIS A 43 -1.82 1.95 -20.06
N ASN A 44 -1.09 1.24 -19.18
CA ASN A 44 -0.17 0.20 -19.63
C ASN A 44 -0.94 -0.89 -20.41
N PRO A 45 -0.65 -1.06 -21.71
CA PRO A 45 -1.46 -1.93 -22.56
C PRO A 45 -1.36 -3.41 -22.20
N VAL A 46 -0.31 -3.83 -21.50
CA VAL A 46 -0.14 -5.25 -21.10
C VAL A 46 -1.23 -5.73 -20.14
N TYR A 47 -1.91 -4.82 -19.44
CA TYR A 47 -3.00 -5.16 -18.52
C TYR A 47 -4.37 -5.16 -19.17
N GLN A 48 -4.52 -4.62 -20.39
CA GLN A 48 -5.83 -4.35 -20.98
C GLN A 48 -6.00 -4.84 -22.42
N ASP A 49 -4.90 -5.13 -23.12
CA ASP A 49 -4.85 -5.54 -24.54
C ASP A 49 -4.04 -6.84 -24.67
N ARG A 50 -4.71 -7.92 -25.10
CA ARG A 50 -4.11 -9.26 -25.22
C ARG A 50 -2.99 -9.32 -26.25
N ASP A 51 -3.12 -8.58 -27.34
CA ASP A 51 -2.10 -8.56 -28.38
C ASP A 51 -0.88 -7.76 -27.92
N ALA A 52 -1.10 -6.68 -27.19
CA ALA A 52 -0.01 -5.97 -26.54
C ALA A 52 0.69 -6.86 -25.51
N ALA A 53 -0.04 -7.51 -24.62
CA ALA A 53 0.53 -8.43 -23.64
C ALA A 53 1.44 -9.48 -24.30
N ARG A 54 0.97 -10.11 -25.38
CA ARG A 54 1.76 -11.10 -26.15
C ARG A 54 3.00 -10.51 -26.79
N ARG A 55 2.91 -9.30 -27.38
CA ARG A 55 4.08 -8.60 -27.96
C ARG A 55 5.18 -8.35 -26.93
N TYR A 56 4.80 -8.13 -25.66
CA TYR A 56 5.76 -7.92 -24.57
C TYR A 56 6.18 -9.21 -23.85
N GLY A 57 5.70 -10.39 -24.27
CA GLY A 57 6.17 -11.71 -23.82
C GLY A 57 5.26 -12.34 -22.74
N HIS A 58 4.06 -11.82 -22.54
CA HIS A 58 3.06 -12.42 -21.67
C HIS A 58 2.14 -13.36 -22.46
N THR A 59 1.56 -14.36 -21.82
CA THR A 59 0.63 -15.30 -22.50
C THR A 59 -0.75 -14.67 -22.73
N ASP A 60 -1.19 -13.81 -21.83
CA ASP A 60 -2.45 -13.08 -21.88
C ASP A 60 -2.32 -11.79 -21.03
N VAL A 61 -3.37 -10.98 -20.95
CA VAL A 61 -3.46 -9.91 -19.98
C VAL A 61 -3.38 -10.49 -18.56
N PHE A 62 -2.84 -9.72 -17.65
CA PHE A 62 -2.67 -10.11 -16.26
C PHE A 62 -2.92 -8.89 -15.36
N ALA A 63 -3.11 -9.12 -14.07
CA ALA A 63 -3.38 -8.02 -13.16
C ALA A 63 -2.13 -7.19 -12.85
N PRO A 64 -2.24 -5.86 -12.73
CA PRO A 64 -1.19 -5.04 -12.15
C PRO A 64 -0.72 -5.64 -10.80
N PRO A 65 0.59 -5.71 -10.54
CA PRO A 65 1.11 -6.40 -9.34
C PRO A 65 0.52 -5.86 -8.04
N GLY A 66 0.27 -4.55 -7.96
CA GLY A 66 -0.34 -3.90 -6.80
C GLY A 66 -1.75 -4.39 -6.43
N MET A 67 -2.43 -5.10 -7.34
CA MET A 67 -3.74 -5.71 -7.06
C MET A 67 -3.65 -7.01 -6.24
N MET A 68 -2.47 -7.53 -5.96
CA MET A 68 -2.27 -8.79 -5.24
C MET A 68 -3.08 -8.85 -3.93
N HIS A 69 -3.12 -7.77 -3.17
CA HIS A 69 -3.90 -7.66 -1.96
C HIS A 69 -5.42 -7.50 -2.24
N ALA A 70 -5.77 -6.71 -3.25
CA ALA A 70 -7.15 -6.34 -3.56
C ALA A 70 -8.06 -7.54 -3.84
N PHE A 71 -7.56 -8.61 -4.48
CA PHE A 71 -8.34 -9.80 -4.80
C PHE A 71 -8.71 -10.65 -3.58
N THR A 72 -8.06 -10.45 -2.45
CA THR A 72 -8.29 -11.20 -1.20
C THR A 72 -8.85 -10.33 -0.09
N MET A 73 -9.21 -9.09 -0.42
CA MET A 73 -9.97 -8.22 0.49
C MET A 73 -11.40 -8.73 0.59
N PRO A 74 -11.99 -8.69 1.78
CA PRO A 74 -13.37 -9.13 1.98
C PRO A 74 -14.36 -8.17 1.33
N GLY A 75 -15.53 -8.69 0.97
CA GLY A 75 -16.65 -7.89 0.48
C GLY A 75 -17.22 -6.97 1.56
N LEU A 76 -17.85 -5.87 1.14
CA LEU A 76 -18.45 -4.87 2.05
C LEU A 76 -19.46 -5.45 3.05
N LEU A 77 -20.21 -6.44 2.63
CA LEU A 77 -21.26 -7.06 3.44
C LEU A 77 -20.93 -8.48 3.88
N ASP A 78 -19.64 -8.83 3.89
CA ASP A 78 -19.20 -10.12 4.37
C ASP A 78 -19.43 -10.22 5.90
N PRO A 79 -20.37 -11.06 6.36
CA PRO A 79 -20.63 -11.22 7.78
C PRO A 79 -19.48 -11.93 8.53
N THR A 80 -18.55 -12.54 7.78
CA THR A 80 -17.37 -13.22 8.34
C THR A 80 -16.18 -12.26 8.53
N HIS A 81 -16.43 -10.96 8.49
CA HIS A 81 -15.43 -9.89 8.64
C HIS A 81 -14.66 -9.92 9.99
N ASP A 82 -14.44 -11.09 10.48
CA ASP A 82 -13.74 -11.37 11.72
C ASP A 82 -12.24 -11.54 11.45
N HIS A 83 -11.61 -10.41 11.08
CA HIS A 83 -10.20 -10.41 10.73
C HIS A 83 -9.30 -10.39 11.94
N LEU A 84 -8.18 -11.12 11.83
CA LEU A 84 -7.10 -11.13 12.82
C LEU A 84 -6.69 -9.71 13.24
N LEU A 85 -6.61 -8.79 12.28
CA LEU A 85 -6.33 -7.37 12.53
C LEU A 85 -7.43 -6.69 13.35
N SER A 86 -8.71 -6.98 13.08
CA SER A 86 -9.85 -6.41 13.80
C SER A 86 -9.90 -6.92 15.25
N HIS A 87 -9.57 -8.20 15.45
CA HIS A 87 -9.46 -8.78 16.81
C HIS A 87 -8.35 -8.10 17.59
N LEU A 88 -7.17 -7.97 17.01
CA LEU A 88 -6.04 -7.30 17.66
C LEU A 88 -6.36 -5.83 17.95
N ARG A 89 -7.03 -5.11 17.03
CA ARG A 89 -7.48 -3.73 17.27
C ARG A 89 -8.38 -3.64 18.50
N ARG A 90 -9.38 -4.51 18.62
CA ARG A 90 -10.29 -4.53 19.77
C ARG A 90 -9.53 -4.75 21.08
N LYS A 91 -8.60 -5.71 21.10
CA LYS A 91 -7.79 -5.99 22.27
C LYS A 91 -6.86 -4.83 22.64
N LEU A 92 -6.19 -4.23 21.68
CA LEU A 92 -5.29 -3.09 21.91
C LEU A 92 -6.06 -1.83 22.33
N ALA A 93 -7.33 -1.68 21.94
CA ALA A 93 -8.18 -0.59 22.39
C ALA A 93 -8.41 -0.59 23.91
N GLU A 94 -8.42 -1.76 24.56
CA GLU A 94 -8.51 -1.89 26.02
C GLU A 94 -7.31 -1.22 26.73
N TYR A 95 -6.20 -1.04 26.03
CA TYR A 95 -4.98 -0.34 26.47
C TYR A 95 -4.90 1.13 26.00
N GLY A 96 -6.01 1.64 25.43
CA GLY A 96 -6.09 3.00 24.90
C GLY A 96 -5.43 3.18 23.53
N LEU A 97 -4.98 2.10 22.87
CA LEU A 97 -4.39 2.12 21.53
C LEU A 97 -5.51 2.11 20.48
N ASN A 98 -6.25 3.21 20.41
CA ASN A 98 -7.53 3.32 19.68
C ASN A 98 -7.36 3.74 18.21
N SER A 99 -6.16 4.10 17.79
CA SER A 99 -5.88 4.58 16.45
C SER A 99 -4.81 3.75 15.76
N THR A 100 -4.93 3.62 14.46
CA THR A 100 -3.95 2.90 13.63
C THR A 100 -3.54 3.71 12.42
N VAL A 101 -2.29 3.58 12.01
CA VAL A 101 -1.79 4.15 10.75
C VAL A 101 -0.76 3.21 10.13
N MET A 102 -0.82 3.07 8.81
CA MET A 102 0.20 2.35 8.04
C MET A 102 1.44 3.22 7.91
N GLY A 103 2.60 2.74 8.38
CA GLY A 103 3.88 3.45 8.29
C GLY A 103 4.73 2.99 7.10
N LYS A 104 4.79 1.69 6.88
CA LYS A 104 5.60 1.08 5.82
C LYS A 104 4.83 -0.04 5.13
N TYR A 105 4.97 -0.12 3.81
CA TYR A 105 4.36 -1.14 2.96
C TYR A 105 5.38 -1.66 1.97
N GLU A 106 5.66 -2.94 2.04
CA GLU A 106 6.62 -3.64 1.18
C GLU A 106 5.90 -4.76 0.45
N GLN A 107 6.15 -4.86 -0.85
CA GLN A 107 5.65 -5.94 -1.68
C GLN A 107 6.77 -6.51 -2.54
N GLU A 108 6.80 -7.83 -2.64
CA GLU A 108 7.62 -8.61 -3.57
C GLU A 108 6.68 -9.34 -4.52
N PHE A 109 6.89 -9.19 -5.83
CA PHE A 109 6.10 -9.80 -6.88
C PHE A 109 6.90 -10.89 -7.57
N ILE A 110 6.47 -12.13 -7.41
CA ILE A 110 7.21 -13.34 -7.84
C ILE A 110 6.62 -13.88 -9.13
N THR A 111 5.32 -14.14 -9.13
CA THR A 111 4.58 -14.67 -10.29
C THR A 111 3.48 -13.69 -10.71
N PRO A 112 3.29 -13.42 -12.01
CA PRO A 112 2.18 -12.61 -12.47
C PRO A 112 0.82 -13.21 -12.07
N ILE A 113 -0.11 -12.36 -11.66
CA ILE A 113 -1.50 -12.74 -11.36
C ILE A 113 -2.25 -12.92 -12.68
N ARG A 114 -2.59 -14.16 -13.02
CA ARG A 114 -3.22 -14.49 -14.31
C ARG A 114 -4.73 -14.50 -14.23
N LEU A 115 -5.38 -14.31 -15.35
CA LEU A 115 -6.83 -14.56 -15.46
C LEU A 115 -7.14 -16.00 -15.09
N GLY A 116 -8.15 -16.19 -14.26
CA GLY A 116 -8.55 -17.51 -13.75
C GLY A 116 -7.84 -17.94 -12.46
N ASP A 117 -6.83 -17.23 -12.00
CA ASP A 117 -6.20 -17.52 -10.70
C ASP A 117 -7.22 -17.34 -9.56
N ARG A 118 -7.21 -18.29 -8.62
CA ARG A 118 -7.83 -18.16 -7.31
C ARG A 118 -6.75 -17.94 -6.28
N LEU A 119 -6.81 -16.81 -5.59
CA LEU A 119 -5.76 -16.41 -4.67
C LEU A 119 -6.13 -16.75 -3.23
N THR A 120 -5.14 -17.25 -2.51
CA THR A 120 -5.19 -17.46 -1.07
C THR A 120 -4.10 -16.63 -0.42
N ARG A 121 -4.46 -15.84 0.58
CA ARG A 121 -3.57 -14.99 1.36
C ARG A 121 -3.48 -15.51 2.79
N GLU A 122 -2.28 -15.88 3.20
CA GLU A 122 -1.93 -16.24 4.57
C GLU A 122 -1.46 -14.98 5.30
N VAL A 123 -2.11 -14.64 6.41
CA VAL A 123 -1.86 -13.41 7.18
C VAL A 123 -1.44 -13.77 8.59
N ARG A 124 -0.37 -13.14 9.09
CA ARG A 124 0.07 -13.27 10.47
C ARG A 124 0.76 -12.00 10.98
N PHE A 125 0.76 -11.81 12.28
CA PHE A 125 1.60 -10.81 12.93
C PHE A 125 2.98 -11.38 13.24
N GLU A 126 4.01 -10.55 13.08
CA GLU A 126 5.40 -10.97 13.28
C GLU A 126 5.86 -10.72 14.72
N SER A 127 5.60 -9.52 15.23
CA SER A 127 6.04 -9.10 16.56
C SER A 127 5.32 -7.82 16.99
N MET A 128 5.48 -7.45 18.25
CA MET A 128 5.06 -6.15 18.79
C MET A 128 6.28 -5.40 19.31
N SER A 129 6.55 -4.20 18.80
CA SER A 129 7.68 -3.38 19.24
C SER A 129 7.53 -2.96 20.69
N ASP A 130 8.61 -2.47 21.29
CA ASP A 130 8.49 -1.66 22.51
C ASP A 130 7.69 -0.38 22.22
N GLU A 131 7.11 0.21 23.27
CA GLU A 131 6.36 1.45 23.15
C GLU A 131 7.26 2.57 22.64
N LYS A 132 6.78 3.28 21.61
CA LYS A 132 7.52 4.37 20.96
C LYS A 132 6.70 5.65 20.92
N ALA A 133 7.35 6.77 21.23
CA ALA A 133 6.78 8.09 21.05
C ALA A 133 6.97 8.54 19.58
N THR A 134 5.87 8.86 18.90
CA THR A 134 5.85 9.36 17.53
C THR A 134 5.25 10.76 17.48
N GLY A 135 5.26 11.41 16.32
CA GLY A 135 4.63 12.71 16.14
C GLY A 135 3.10 12.69 16.29
N ILE A 136 2.46 11.54 16.06
CA ILE A 136 0.99 11.41 16.10
C ILE A 136 0.47 10.74 17.37
N GLY A 137 1.33 10.06 18.12
CA GLY A 137 0.96 9.39 19.37
C GLY A 137 2.03 8.45 19.88
N ILE A 138 1.81 7.96 21.10
CA ILE A 138 2.63 6.92 21.72
C ILE A 138 1.99 5.57 21.45
N GLY A 139 2.76 4.60 20.99
CA GLY A 139 2.22 3.29 20.63
C GLY A 139 3.26 2.26 20.22
N HIS A 140 2.77 1.19 19.60
CA HIS A 140 3.56 0.03 19.19
C HIS A 140 3.47 -0.18 17.69
N PHE A 141 4.60 -0.48 17.05
CA PHE A 141 4.64 -0.96 15.67
C PHE A 141 4.46 -2.47 15.66
N ILE A 142 3.53 -2.92 14.84
CA ILE A 142 3.21 -4.33 14.67
C ILE A 142 3.27 -4.65 13.18
N PRO A 143 4.29 -5.40 12.73
CA PRO A 143 4.37 -5.86 11.35
C PRO A 143 3.35 -6.97 11.09
N LEU A 144 2.62 -6.81 10.01
CA LEU A 144 1.73 -7.79 9.41
C LEU A 144 2.44 -8.36 8.18
N VAL A 145 2.66 -9.66 8.14
CA VAL A 145 3.29 -10.34 7.01
C VAL A 145 2.29 -11.24 6.32
N GLU A 146 2.33 -11.23 5.01
CA GLU A 146 1.38 -11.95 4.19
C GLU A 146 2.09 -12.66 3.04
N LYS A 147 1.65 -13.88 2.78
CA LYS A 147 2.07 -14.68 1.63
C LYS A 147 0.84 -14.95 0.77
N ILE A 148 0.95 -14.69 -0.51
CA ILE A 148 -0.13 -14.92 -1.47
C ILE A 148 0.27 -16.03 -2.42
N VAL A 149 -0.61 -17.02 -2.56
CA VAL A 149 -0.45 -18.14 -3.47
C VAL A 149 -1.69 -18.28 -4.37
N ASN A 150 -1.54 -18.92 -5.53
CA ASN A 150 -2.68 -19.30 -6.35
C ASN A 150 -3.15 -20.74 -6.03
N GLN A 151 -4.20 -21.20 -6.71
CA GLN A 151 -4.79 -22.53 -6.53
C GLN A 151 -3.84 -23.71 -6.82
N ASN A 152 -2.72 -23.47 -7.48
CA ASN A 152 -1.69 -24.47 -7.77
C ASN A 152 -0.54 -24.46 -6.73
N GLY A 153 -0.62 -23.59 -5.71
CA GLY A 153 0.44 -23.40 -4.72
C GLY A 153 1.61 -22.53 -5.22
N GLU A 154 1.50 -21.93 -6.42
CA GLU A 154 2.52 -21.02 -6.92
C GLU A 154 2.48 -19.72 -6.07
N VAL A 155 3.64 -19.28 -5.59
CA VAL A 155 3.75 -18.02 -4.86
C VAL A 155 3.60 -16.86 -5.83
N ILE A 156 2.55 -16.08 -5.64
CA ILE A 156 2.29 -14.84 -6.38
C ILE A 156 3.20 -13.75 -5.85
N GLY A 157 3.30 -13.63 -4.54
CA GLY A 157 4.18 -12.66 -3.90
C GLY A 157 4.06 -12.66 -2.39
N ASN A 158 4.88 -11.82 -1.79
CA ASN A 158 4.90 -11.58 -0.35
C ASN A 158 4.66 -10.10 -0.08
N GLN A 159 4.07 -9.79 1.06
CA GLN A 159 3.98 -8.40 1.50
C GLN A 159 4.14 -8.28 3.00
N ARG A 160 4.61 -7.10 3.41
CA ARG A 160 4.81 -6.73 4.80
C ARG A 160 4.31 -5.32 5.02
N MET A 161 3.40 -5.18 5.95
CA MET A 161 2.85 -3.90 6.38
C MET A 161 3.28 -3.62 7.80
N GLU A 162 3.83 -2.47 8.08
CA GLU A 162 4.12 -2.03 9.43
C GLU A 162 3.03 -1.07 9.89
N VAL A 163 2.21 -1.52 10.84
CA VAL A 163 1.09 -0.77 11.39
C VAL A 163 1.47 -0.22 12.76
N LEU A 164 1.32 1.09 12.96
CA LEU A 164 1.41 1.72 14.26
C LEU A 164 0.03 1.72 14.91
N PHE A 165 -0.09 1.07 16.07
CA PHE A 165 -1.22 1.19 16.98
C PHE A 165 -0.85 2.18 18.07
N PHE A 166 -1.64 3.23 18.26
CA PHE A 166 -1.24 4.34 19.13
C PHE A 166 -2.41 4.97 19.88
N ARG A 167 -2.06 5.69 20.95
CA ARG A 167 -2.98 6.54 21.71
C ARG A 167 -3.04 7.91 21.05
N PRO A 168 -4.18 8.32 20.49
CA PRO A 168 -4.31 9.64 19.87
C PRO A 168 -4.14 10.76 20.93
N GLY A 169 -3.63 11.90 20.49
CA GLY A 169 -3.41 13.05 21.39
C GLY A 169 -2.20 12.93 22.33
N THR A 170 -1.44 11.81 22.30
CA THR A 170 -0.21 11.64 23.09
C THR A 170 1.06 11.90 22.28
N GLY A 171 0.92 12.32 21.00
CA GLY A 171 2.04 12.68 20.15
C GLY A 171 2.82 13.87 20.70
N LYS A 172 4.09 13.96 20.33
CA LYS A 172 4.85 15.19 20.60
C LYS A 172 4.18 16.33 19.84
N PRO A 173 3.84 17.45 20.51
CA PRO A 173 3.35 18.63 19.79
C PRO A 173 4.33 18.95 18.68
N MET A 174 3.85 19.09 17.45
CA MET A 174 4.67 19.69 16.40
C MET A 174 4.94 21.12 16.85
N ASP A 175 6.22 21.44 17.05
CA ASP A 175 6.63 22.82 17.30
C ASP A 175 6.18 23.66 16.09
N PRO A 176 5.22 24.58 16.23
CA PRO A 176 4.80 25.42 15.12
C PRO A 176 5.92 26.33 14.59
N ALA A 177 7.00 26.48 15.38
CA ALA A 177 8.23 27.15 14.98
C ALA A 177 9.30 26.20 14.43
N ALA A 178 9.04 24.88 14.40
CA ALA A 178 9.93 23.93 13.75
C ALA A 178 10.04 24.32 12.28
N LYS A 179 11.16 24.91 11.93
CA LYS A 179 11.51 25.18 10.52
C LYS A 179 11.25 23.92 9.74
N PRO A 180 10.59 24.01 8.55
CA PRO A 180 10.43 22.86 7.68
C PRO A 180 11.77 22.14 7.62
N ALA A 181 11.73 20.82 7.85
CA ALA A 181 12.94 20.01 7.93
C ALA A 181 13.87 20.46 6.80
N LYS A 182 15.08 20.91 7.18
CA LYS A 182 16.08 21.41 6.24
C LYS A 182 16.04 20.48 5.03
N ALA A 183 15.81 21.03 3.84
CA ALA A 183 15.87 20.22 2.62
C ALA A 183 17.09 19.31 2.74
N ALA A 184 16.88 18.00 2.66
CA ALA A 184 17.99 17.07 2.77
C ALA A 184 19.11 17.59 1.86
N PRO A 185 20.37 17.55 2.30
CA PRO A 185 21.48 17.98 1.45
C PRO A 185 21.28 17.37 0.07
N ALA A 186 21.52 18.14 -1.00
CA ALA A 186 21.37 17.63 -2.34
C ALA A 186 22.14 16.29 -2.41
N GLU A 187 21.37 15.21 -2.53
CA GLU A 187 21.92 13.87 -2.54
C GLU A 187 22.89 13.80 -3.71
N VAL A 188 24.16 13.50 -3.44
CA VAL A 188 25.17 13.32 -4.51
C VAL A 188 24.70 12.12 -5.33
N ARG A 189 24.12 12.40 -6.47
CA ARG A 189 23.54 11.37 -7.34
C ARG A 189 24.66 10.58 -8.02
N PRO A 190 24.59 9.25 -8.01
CA PRO A 190 25.54 8.42 -8.74
C PRO A 190 25.57 8.80 -10.23
N PRO A 191 26.73 8.68 -10.91
CA PRO A 191 26.81 8.82 -12.35
C PRO A 191 25.85 7.84 -13.05
N GLY A 192 25.11 8.34 -14.06
CA GLY A 192 24.11 7.53 -14.78
C GLY A 192 22.67 7.66 -14.28
N THR A 193 22.46 8.38 -13.16
CA THR A 193 21.10 8.65 -12.65
C THR A 193 20.26 9.39 -13.70
N VAL A 194 19.06 8.89 -13.93
CA VAL A 194 18.07 9.47 -14.85
C VAL A 194 16.92 10.08 -14.06
N GLU A 195 16.53 11.32 -14.37
CA GLU A 195 15.34 11.93 -13.78
C GLU A 195 14.08 11.46 -14.52
N LEU A 196 13.04 11.15 -13.75
CA LEU A 196 11.72 10.84 -14.28
C LEU A 196 10.91 12.15 -14.44
N PRO A 197 10.16 12.32 -15.52
CA PRO A 197 9.26 13.46 -15.67
C PRO A 197 8.26 13.53 -14.52
N PRO A 198 7.97 14.71 -13.95
CA PRO A 198 7.01 14.83 -12.87
C PRO A 198 5.59 14.50 -13.36
N LEU A 199 4.79 13.86 -12.50
CA LEU A 199 3.39 13.55 -12.73
C LEU A 199 2.54 14.17 -11.63
N SER A 200 1.65 15.10 -11.99
CA SER A 200 0.73 15.75 -11.05
C SER A 200 -0.70 15.26 -11.30
N ILE A 201 -1.39 14.90 -10.22
CA ILE A 201 -2.73 14.31 -10.25
C ILE A 201 -3.61 15.09 -9.27
N PRO A 202 -4.72 15.71 -9.73
CA PRO A 202 -5.66 16.38 -8.84
C PRO A 202 -6.43 15.35 -8.02
N LEU A 203 -6.46 15.55 -6.70
CA LEU A 203 -7.15 14.69 -5.76
C LEU A 203 -8.61 15.12 -5.67
N THR A 204 -9.50 14.37 -6.30
CA THR A 204 -10.95 14.59 -6.18
C THR A 204 -11.57 13.55 -5.23
N THR A 205 -12.73 13.90 -4.65
CA THR A 205 -13.55 12.93 -3.91
C THR A 205 -13.80 11.67 -4.74
N THR A 206 -14.15 11.85 -6.04
CA THR A 206 -14.40 10.75 -6.97
C THR A 206 -13.17 9.85 -7.14
N LEU A 207 -11.97 10.44 -7.29
CA LEU A 207 -10.73 9.66 -7.45
C LEU A 207 -10.45 8.79 -6.21
N ILE A 208 -10.61 9.37 -5.02
CA ILE A 208 -10.34 8.67 -3.75
C ILE A 208 -11.32 7.51 -3.57
N ILE A 209 -12.62 7.76 -3.79
CA ILE A 209 -13.66 6.72 -3.72
C ILE A 209 -13.45 5.65 -4.80
N ALA A 210 -13.15 6.05 -6.04
CA ALA A 210 -12.89 5.10 -7.11
C ALA A 210 -11.70 4.18 -6.80
N GLY A 211 -10.65 4.72 -6.20
CA GLY A 211 -9.50 3.95 -5.74
C GLY A 211 -9.86 2.94 -4.64
N ALA A 212 -10.64 3.36 -3.64
CA ALA A 212 -11.11 2.49 -2.58
C ALA A 212 -11.96 1.33 -3.15
N VAL A 213 -12.91 1.63 -4.03
CA VAL A 213 -13.77 0.61 -4.68
C VAL A 213 -12.93 -0.34 -5.56
N ALA A 214 -12.01 0.20 -6.36
CA ALA A 214 -11.20 -0.61 -7.27
C ALA A 214 -10.20 -1.52 -6.54
N SER A 215 -9.83 -1.17 -5.31
CA SER A 215 -8.95 -1.98 -4.45
C SER A 215 -9.71 -2.90 -3.48
N ASN A 216 -11.04 -2.91 -3.52
CA ASN A 216 -11.92 -3.57 -2.54
C ASN A 216 -11.63 -3.14 -1.08
N ASP A 217 -11.09 -1.94 -0.90
CA ASP A 217 -10.78 -1.38 0.41
C ASP A 217 -11.97 -0.56 0.92
N TYR A 218 -12.89 -1.25 1.56
CA TYR A 218 -14.13 -0.67 2.07
C TYR A 218 -14.01 -0.13 3.51
N GLU A 219 -12.80 0.14 3.99
CA GLU A 219 -12.64 0.86 5.26
C GLU A 219 -13.36 2.23 5.17
N PRO A 220 -14.32 2.51 6.07
CA PRO A 220 -15.26 3.63 5.88
C PRO A 220 -14.59 4.99 5.69
N PHE A 221 -13.47 5.25 6.31
CA PHE A 221 -12.77 6.53 6.21
C PHE A 221 -12.18 6.85 4.82
N HIS A 222 -12.27 5.92 3.86
CA HIS A 222 -11.89 6.16 2.47
C HIS A 222 -13.06 6.63 1.59
N HIS A 223 -14.31 6.53 2.08
CA HIS A 223 -15.50 6.87 1.29
C HIS A 223 -16.64 7.53 2.09
N ASP A 224 -16.59 7.51 3.41
CA ASP A 224 -17.56 8.11 4.32
C ASP A 224 -16.90 9.21 5.15
N ARG A 225 -17.37 10.48 4.98
CA ARG A 225 -16.82 11.64 5.68
C ARG A 225 -17.06 11.60 7.18
N ASP A 226 -18.23 11.12 7.61
CA ASP A 226 -18.57 11.08 9.03
C ASP A 226 -17.69 10.05 9.73
N ALA A 227 -17.44 8.91 9.10
CA ALA A 227 -16.49 7.92 9.61
C ALA A 227 -15.05 8.47 9.65
N ALA A 228 -14.61 9.22 8.63
CA ALA A 228 -13.30 9.85 8.61
C ALA A 228 -13.17 10.89 9.74
N HIS A 229 -14.18 11.73 9.93
CA HIS A 229 -14.22 12.72 11.02
C HIS A 229 -14.20 12.04 12.40
N ALA A 230 -14.92 10.94 12.57
CA ALA A 230 -14.91 10.15 13.81
C ALA A 230 -13.52 9.60 14.16
N GLN A 231 -12.68 9.36 13.14
CA GLN A 231 -11.27 8.98 13.28
C GLN A 231 -10.31 10.19 13.47
N GLY A 232 -10.85 11.41 13.54
CA GLY A 232 -10.07 12.64 13.68
C GLY A 232 -9.43 13.14 12.39
N MET A 233 -9.81 12.59 11.25
CA MET A 233 -9.34 13.04 9.93
C MET A 233 -10.18 14.21 9.43
N LYS A 234 -9.59 15.13 8.65
CA LYS A 234 -10.31 16.31 8.14
C LYS A 234 -11.33 16.00 7.03
N ASP A 235 -11.16 14.89 6.33
CA ASP A 235 -12.01 14.42 5.23
C ASP A 235 -11.66 12.95 4.94
N ILE A 236 -12.38 12.30 4.02
CA ILE A 236 -11.96 11.03 3.45
C ILE A 236 -10.55 11.16 2.86
N PHE A 237 -9.79 10.10 2.86
CA PHE A 237 -8.42 10.11 2.32
C PHE A 237 -8.11 8.86 1.51
N MET A 238 -7.12 9.01 0.60
CA MET A 238 -6.70 7.93 -0.29
C MET A 238 -6.09 6.77 0.50
N ASN A 239 -6.49 5.55 0.18
CA ASN A 239 -5.94 4.34 0.78
C ASN A 239 -4.53 4.01 0.26
N VAL A 240 -3.84 3.13 0.98
CA VAL A 240 -2.47 2.74 0.66
C VAL A 240 -2.35 2.00 -0.68
N LEU A 241 -3.32 1.14 -0.99
CA LEU A 241 -3.29 0.35 -2.23
C LEU A 241 -3.36 1.25 -3.46
N THR A 242 -4.27 2.24 -3.43
CA THR A 242 -4.38 3.25 -4.50
C THR A 242 -3.12 4.11 -4.61
N SER A 243 -2.57 4.55 -3.47
CA SER A 243 -1.32 5.34 -3.43
C SER A 243 -0.15 4.59 -4.05
N CYS A 244 0.01 3.31 -3.71
CA CYS A 244 1.03 2.43 -4.30
C CYS A 244 0.73 2.09 -5.76
N GLY A 245 -0.55 1.97 -6.14
CA GLY A 245 -0.98 1.80 -7.53
C GLY A 245 -0.54 2.97 -8.42
N PHE A 246 -0.73 4.20 -7.97
CA PHE A 246 -0.21 5.38 -8.68
C PHE A 246 1.31 5.42 -8.74
N ALA A 247 2.01 5.01 -7.68
CA ALA A 247 3.46 4.92 -7.67
C ALA A 247 3.98 3.86 -8.67
N ALA A 248 3.31 2.70 -8.72
CA ALA A 248 3.62 1.63 -9.68
C ALA A 248 3.40 2.08 -11.12
N ARG A 249 2.24 2.73 -11.40
CA ARG A 249 1.96 3.36 -12.69
C ARG A 249 3.06 4.36 -13.07
N TYR A 250 3.44 5.28 -12.17
CA TYR A 250 4.47 6.27 -12.45
C TYR A 250 5.80 5.63 -12.85
N ALA A 251 6.19 4.52 -12.19
CA ALA A 251 7.39 3.77 -12.53
C ALA A 251 7.28 3.12 -13.92
N THR A 252 6.14 2.51 -14.26
CA THR A 252 5.94 1.83 -15.55
C THR A 252 5.64 2.79 -16.70
N ASP A 253 5.02 3.95 -16.45
CA ASP A 253 4.86 5.02 -17.45
C ASP A 253 6.23 5.49 -17.97
N TRP A 254 7.23 5.57 -17.10
CA TRP A 254 8.60 5.93 -17.49
C TRP A 254 9.34 4.78 -18.17
N ALA A 255 9.28 3.58 -17.59
CA ALA A 255 10.04 2.43 -18.08
C ALA A 255 9.42 1.78 -19.34
N GLY A 256 8.13 2.03 -19.57
CA GLY A 256 7.37 1.46 -20.67
C GLY A 256 6.81 0.06 -20.39
N PRO A 257 5.98 -0.45 -21.33
CA PRO A 257 5.19 -1.68 -21.12
C PRO A 257 6.00 -2.97 -21.11
N ALA A 258 7.29 -2.92 -21.42
CA ALA A 258 8.21 -4.06 -21.31
C ALA A 258 8.73 -4.26 -19.87
N ALA A 259 8.55 -3.26 -19.00
CA ALA A 259 9.05 -3.32 -17.63
C ALA A 259 8.18 -4.19 -16.75
N VAL A 260 8.84 -5.01 -15.93
CA VAL A 260 8.19 -5.85 -14.92
C VAL A 260 8.59 -5.36 -13.54
N ILE A 261 7.61 -4.98 -12.72
CA ILE A 261 7.85 -4.61 -11.33
C ILE A 261 8.12 -5.89 -10.54
N LYS A 262 9.26 -5.93 -9.84
CA LYS A 262 9.64 -7.04 -8.95
C LYS A 262 9.26 -6.80 -7.50
N GLY A 263 9.10 -5.56 -7.11
CA GLY A 263 8.66 -5.21 -5.77
C GLY A 263 8.88 -3.73 -5.47
N HIS A 264 8.42 -3.34 -4.29
CA HIS A 264 8.66 -2.01 -3.77
C HIS A 264 8.75 -2.01 -2.24
N SER A 265 9.44 -0.99 -1.71
CA SER A 265 9.39 -0.61 -0.30
C SER A 265 8.92 0.84 -0.22
N THR A 266 7.73 1.05 0.35
CA THR A 266 7.07 2.35 0.41
C THR A 266 6.88 2.79 1.86
N ARG A 267 7.29 4.01 2.18
CA ARG A 267 6.98 4.69 3.43
C ARG A 267 5.89 5.72 3.20
N LEU A 268 4.83 5.64 4.00
CA LEU A 268 3.69 6.55 3.96
C LEU A 268 3.82 7.61 5.07
N MET A 269 3.39 8.84 4.77
CA MET A 269 3.51 9.99 5.68
C MET A 269 2.23 10.84 5.66
N ALA A 270 2.20 11.95 4.91
CA ALA A 270 1.04 12.82 4.85
C ALA A 270 -0.12 12.18 4.07
N SER A 271 -1.34 12.27 4.59
CA SER A 271 -2.53 11.75 3.89
C SER A 271 -2.87 12.60 2.66
N ASN A 272 -3.41 11.95 1.62
CA ASN A 272 -3.96 12.59 0.44
C ASN A 272 -5.46 12.82 0.62
N PHE A 273 -5.89 14.09 0.63
CA PHE A 273 -7.29 14.51 0.82
C PHE A 273 -7.89 15.10 -0.46
N PRO A 274 -9.22 15.10 -0.61
CA PRO A 274 -9.87 15.78 -1.73
C PRO A 274 -9.55 17.27 -1.77
N GLY A 275 -9.46 17.83 -2.99
CA GLY A 275 -9.19 19.24 -3.22
C GLY A 275 -7.70 19.59 -3.25
N ASP A 276 -6.81 18.63 -3.08
CA ASP A 276 -5.36 18.81 -3.14
C ASP A 276 -4.79 18.29 -4.48
N MET A 277 -3.50 18.42 -4.66
CA MET A 277 -2.72 17.92 -5.79
C MET A 277 -1.63 17.00 -5.27
N MET A 278 -1.56 15.76 -5.74
CA MET A 278 -0.39 14.93 -5.50
C MET A 278 0.57 15.00 -6.70
N THR A 279 1.86 15.15 -6.42
CA THR A 279 2.89 15.24 -7.45
C THR A 279 3.98 14.21 -7.21
N PHE A 280 4.15 13.31 -8.16
CA PHE A 280 5.24 12.35 -8.20
C PHE A 280 6.47 12.97 -8.86
N THR A 281 7.62 12.70 -8.27
CA THR A 281 8.95 12.91 -8.83
C THR A 281 9.79 11.66 -8.58
N GLY A 282 10.82 11.44 -9.35
CA GLY A 282 11.65 10.25 -9.14
C GLY A 282 12.94 10.28 -9.91
N THR A 283 13.81 9.34 -9.55
CA THR A 283 15.07 9.09 -10.24
C THR A 283 15.28 7.59 -10.41
N SER A 284 15.83 7.19 -11.53
CA SER A 284 16.32 5.84 -11.76
C SER A 284 17.83 5.79 -11.65
N GLU A 285 18.39 4.72 -11.13
CA GLU A 285 19.83 4.51 -11.03
C GLU A 285 20.51 4.44 -12.42
N ALA A 286 19.76 4.04 -13.44
CA ALA A 286 20.22 3.94 -14.83
C ALA A 286 19.01 4.04 -15.81
N PRO A 287 19.25 4.27 -17.11
CA PRO A 287 18.23 4.07 -18.14
C PRO A 287 17.67 2.65 -18.08
N PHE A 288 16.34 2.52 -18.24
CA PHE A 288 15.72 1.21 -18.25
C PHE A 288 16.23 0.35 -19.41
N GLN A 289 16.54 -0.90 -19.10
CA GLN A 289 16.93 -1.94 -20.07
C GLN A 289 16.19 -3.23 -19.70
N LYS A 290 15.34 -3.73 -20.61
CA LYS A 290 14.60 -4.98 -20.40
C LYS A 290 15.55 -6.13 -19.98
N GLY A 291 15.19 -6.84 -18.92
CA GLY A 291 15.94 -7.95 -18.38
C GLY A 291 17.10 -7.57 -17.46
N LYS A 292 17.34 -6.26 -17.27
CA LYS A 292 18.32 -5.76 -16.29
C LYS A 292 17.61 -5.08 -15.13
N GLU A 293 17.92 -5.52 -13.93
CA GLU A 293 17.37 -4.92 -12.73
C GLU A 293 17.80 -3.45 -12.58
N THR A 294 16.85 -2.61 -12.25
CA THR A 294 17.06 -1.18 -12.00
C THR A 294 16.16 -0.73 -10.85
N LYS A 295 16.67 0.16 -10.01
CA LYS A 295 15.91 0.78 -8.94
C LYS A 295 15.44 2.17 -9.32
N ILE A 296 14.19 2.46 -8.95
CA ILE A 296 13.56 3.77 -9.12
C ILE A 296 13.22 4.30 -7.74
N ASN A 297 13.82 5.43 -7.37
CA ASN A 297 13.51 6.15 -6.15
C ASN A 297 12.39 7.16 -6.45
N LEU A 298 11.23 7.00 -5.80
CA LEU A 298 10.06 7.82 -6.00
C LEU A 298 9.74 8.66 -4.76
N ARG A 299 9.24 9.85 -5.00
CA ARG A 299 8.66 10.71 -3.98
C ARG A 299 7.34 11.28 -4.50
N CYS A 300 6.30 11.18 -3.68
CA CYS A 300 5.04 11.90 -3.92
C CYS A 300 4.84 12.95 -2.83
N THR A 301 4.44 14.14 -3.24
CA THR A 301 4.17 15.28 -2.34
C THR A 301 2.77 15.82 -2.57
N ASN A 302 2.19 16.42 -1.54
CA ASN A 302 0.95 17.18 -1.57
C ASN A 302 1.12 18.49 -0.78
N SER A 303 0.05 19.25 -0.54
CA SER A 303 0.10 20.51 0.23
C SER A 303 0.56 20.33 1.68
N LEU A 304 0.41 19.12 2.25
CA LEU A 304 0.81 18.79 3.62
C LEU A 304 2.27 18.30 3.71
N GLY A 305 2.95 18.14 2.57
CA GLY A 305 4.33 17.69 2.51
C GLY A 305 4.50 16.38 1.75
N THR A 306 5.42 15.53 2.20
CA THR A 306 5.65 14.23 1.56
C THR A 306 4.53 13.26 1.91
N HIS A 307 3.82 12.76 0.89
CA HIS A 307 2.80 11.72 1.02
C HIS A 307 3.44 10.34 1.12
N LEU A 308 4.33 10.02 0.17
CA LEU A 308 5.09 8.77 0.20
C LEU A 308 6.52 8.94 -0.34
N GLN A 309 7.37 8.04 0.12
CA GLN A 309 8.68 7.76 -0.48
C GLN A 309 8.73 6.26 -0.77
N SER A 310 9.22 5.90 -1.95
CA SER A 310 9.27 4.50 -2.37
C SER A 310 10.51 4.19 -3.18
N VAL A 311 10.98 2.96 -3.05
CA VAL A 311 11.97 2.38 -3.94
C VAL A 311 11.30 1.22 -4.67
N PHE A 312 11.20 1.32 -5.99
CA PHE A 312 10.73 0.26 -6.86
C PHE A 312 11.90 -0.48 -7.47
N THR A 313 11.80 -1.80 -7.57
CA THR A 313 12.70 -2.65 -8.34
C THR A 313 11.98 -3.11 -9.58
N ILE A 314 12.55 -2.84 -10.76
CA ILE A 314 12.00 -3.23 -12.07
C ILE A 314 13.04 -3.99 -12.90
N VAL A 315 12.59 -4.83 -13.82
CA VAL A 315 13.42 -5.57 -14.78
C VAL A 315 12.85 -5.50 -16.19
#